data_146f6e07daa9b80b9b01d6f9fd743f6d
#
_entry.id   146f6e07daa9b80b9b01d6f9fd743f6d
#
_cell.length_a   1.000
_cell.length_b   1.000
_cell.length_c   1.000
_cell.angle_alpha   90.00
_cell.angle_beta   90.00
_cell.angle_gamma   90.00
#
_symmetry.space_group_name_H-M   'P 1'
#
loop_
_entity.id
_entity.type
_entity.pdbx_description
1 polymer ?
#
loop_
_entity_poly.entity_id
_entity_poly.type
_entity_poly.pdbx_seq_one_letter_code
_entity_poly.pdbx_strand_id
1 'polypeptide(L)'
;MAEVAYRSLASVYEWLVGEELTSPAGSARAFETVTSGLGSEARILDCACGIGLLAVGLAQAGFQVIACDASPAMVERTQRLARAQAVEVPTRVCRWDQLPEQGWPGRCDAVFCVGNSLAHATGRDGRRAALSGMASVLADGGVLVLTSRNWEQIRAAGSRLDVWDRLVERAGRTAIVVYSWQIPPAWETEHQVEISVAVLQQGDRLQATTERLSIWPFTHNDLRDDLTATGLRITGSTYNPTQTAYVVTAERPATPLTN
;
A
#
# COMPACT_ATOMS: atom_id res chain seq x y z
N MET A 1 -17.36 13.00 -0.80
CA MET A 1 -15.91 12.79 -0.56
C MET A 1 -15.78 11.39 0.01
N ALA A 2 -14.96 10.52 -0.60
CA ALA A 2 -14.67 9.22 -0.01
C ALA A 2 -14.09 9.43 1.39
N GLU A 3 -14.57 8.68 2.36
CA GLU A 3 -14.05 8.73 3.73
C GLU A 3 -12.59 8.30 3.73
N VAL A 4 -11.74 9.04 4.44
CA VAL A 4 -10.32 8.71 4.52
C VAL A 4 -10.17 7.45 5.37
N ALA A 5 -9.67 6.37 4.77
CA ALA A 5 -9.43 5.10 5.43
C ALA A 5 -8.36 5.22 6.54
N TYR A 6 -8.38 4.29 7.49
CA TYR A 6 -7.40 4.14 8.57
C TYR A 6 -7.30 5.31 9.54
N ARG A 7 -8.44 5.92 9.91
CA ARG A 7 -8.47 6.95 10.96
C ARG A 7 -8.21 6.37 12.34
N SER A 8 -8.97 5.36 12.70
CA SER A 8 -8.87 4.70 14.01
C SER A 8 -7.78 3.65 14.02
N LEU A 9 -7.69 2.85 12.94
CA LEU A 9 -6.71 1.78 12.81
C LEU A 9 -5.27 2.28 12.74
N ALA A 10 -5.02 3.54 12.36
CA ALA A 10 -3.67 4.10 12.38
C ALA A 10 -2.96 3.88 13.73
N SER A 11 -3.68 3.94 14.85
CA SER A 11 -3.12 3.77 16.21
C SER A 11 -2.68 2.33 16.52
N VAL A 12 -3.21 1.36 15.78
CA VAL A 12 -2.97 -0.09 15.98
C VAL A 12 -2.54 -0.78 14.69
N TYR A 13 -2.10 -0.04 13.69
CA TYR A 13 -1.81 -0.58 12.35
C TYR A 13 -0.66 -1.60 12.37
N GLU A 14 0.30 -1.47 13.27
CA GLU A 14 1.39 -2.43 13.44
C GLU A 14 0.92 -3.87 13.71
N TRP A 15 -0.30 -4.04 14.23
CA TRP A 15 -0.89 -5.36 14.49
C TRP A 15 -1.41 -6.03 13.21
N LEU A 16 -1.63 -5.26 12.14
CA LEU A 16 -2.14 -5.73 10.85
C LEU A 16 -1.02 -6.09 9.88
N VAL A 17 0.23 -5.75 10.21
CA VAL A 17 1.40 -5.98 9.36
C VAL A 17 1.99 -7.36 9.62
N GLY A 18 2.37 -8.09 8.57
CA GLY A 18 3.08 -9.37 8.69
C GLY A 18 4.38 -9.23 9.47
N GLU A 19 4.80 -10.28 10.15
CA GLU A 19 5.93 -10.23 11.10
C GLU A 19 7.23 -9.77 10.44
N GLU A 20 7.51 -10.25 9.22
CA GLU A 20 8.67 -9.86 8.43
C GLU A 20 8.67 -8.39 8.01
N LEU A 21 7.51 -7.77 7.95
CA LEU A 21 7.33 -6.37 7.51
C LEU A 21 7.21 -5.38 8.67
N THR A 22 7.36 -5.82 9.93
CA THR A 22 7.16 -4.97 11.11
C THR A 22 8.30 -4.01 11.40
N SER A 23 9.44 -4.18 10.74
CA SER A 23 10.60 -3.28 10.85
C SER A 23 10.85 -2.56 9.53
N PRO A 24 11.41 -1.33 9.55
CA PRO A 24 11.82 -0.64 8.33
C PRO A 24 12.73 -1.48 7.44
N ALA A 25 13.77 -2.10 8.03
CA ALA A 25 14.70 -2.95 7.27
C ALA A 25 14.02 -4.17 6.66
N GLY A 26 13.09 -4.83 7.38
CA GLY A 26 12.33 -5.97 6.85
C GLY A 26 11.42 -5.55 5.71
N SER A 27 10.75 -4.40 5.85
CA SER A 27 9.87 -3.85 4.84
C SER A 27 10.63 -3.48 3.55
N ALA A 28 11.81 -2.86 3.66
CA ALA A 28 12.65 -2.55 2.50
C ALA A 28 13.18 -3.82 1.82
N ARG A 29 13.63 -4.83 2.59
CA ARG A 29 14.14 -6.11 2.07
C ARG A 29 13.11 -6.86 1.24
N ALA A 30 11.84 -6.75 1.55
CA ALA A 30 10.77 -7.39 0.78
C ALA A 30 10.74 -6.93 -0.69
N PHE A 31 11.35 -5.80 -1.01
CA PHE A 31 11.42 -5.23 -2.37
C PHE A 31 12.85 -5.14 -2.90
N GLU A 32 13.81 -5.81 -2.29
CA GLU A 32 15.23 -5.78 -2.68
C GLU A 32 15.44 -6.18 -4.16
N THR A 33 14.68 -7.14 -4.66
CA THR A 33 14.73 -7.54 -6.08
C THR A 33 14.45 -6.38 -7.04
N VAL A 34 13.60 -5.44 -6.65
CA VAL A 34 13.31 -4.25 -7.46
C VAL A 34 14.34 -3.16 -7.17
N THR A 35 14.61 -2.90 -5.90
CA THR A 35 15.48 -1.79 -5.49
C THR A 35 16.94 -1.99 -5.82
N SER A 36 17.43 -3.24 -5.90
CA SER A 36 18.80 -3.55 -6.34
C SER A 36 19.09 -3.16 -7.80
N GLY A 37 18.05 -3.02 -8.63
CA GLY A 37 18.16 -2.52 -10.00
C GLY A 37 18.18 -0.99 -10.12
N LEU A 38 17.93 -0.26 -9.03
CA LEU A 38 17.92 1.20 -8.99
C LEU A 38 19.33 1.75 -8.69
N GLY A 39 19.63 2.92 -9.23
CA GLY A 39 20.86 3.65 -8.86
C GLY A 39 20.88 4.09 -7.40
N SER A 40 22.07 4.31 -6.82
CA SER A 40 22.22 4.73 -5.42
C SER A 40 21.56 6.08 -5.10
N GLU A 41 21.38 6.95 -6.09
CA GLU A 41 20.73 8.25 -5.98
C GLU A 41 19.26 8.23 -6.41
N ALA A 42 18.69 7.04 -6.57
CA ALA A 42 17.31 6.89 -7.05
C ALA A 42 16.33 7.60 -6.12
N ARG A 43 15.39 8.30 -6.76
CA ARG A 43 14.29 9.02 -6.10
C ARG A 43 13.06 8.13 -6.07
N ILE A 44 12.61 7.83 -4.89
CA ILE A 44 11.50 6.91 -4.64
C ILE A 44 10.33 7.65 -4.00
N LEU A 45 9.14 7.42 -4.53
CA LEU A 45 7.90 7.85 -3.90
C LEU A 45 7.18 6.63 -3.31
N ASP A 46 6.95 6.63 -2.00
CA ASP A 46 5.97 5.75 -1.36
C ASP A 46 4.63 6.49 -1.29
N CYS A 47 3.71 6.18 -2.21
CA CYS A 47 2.47 6.93 -2.41
C CYS A 47 1.27 6.41 -1.61
N ALA A 48 1.50 5.47 -0.71
CA ALA A 48 0.54 4.95 0.27
C ALA A 48 1.31 4.48 1.51
N CYS A 49 2.07 5.41 2.11
CA CYS A 49 3.13 5.08 3.05
C CYS A 49 2.66 4.48 4.38
N GLY A 50 1.37 4.62 4.72
CA GLY A 50 0.83 4.11 5.95
C GLY A 50 1.61 4.63 7.17
N ILE A 51 2.12 3.71 8.00
CA ILE A 51 2.94 4.06 9.18
C ILE A 51 4.43 4.27 8.87
N GLY A 52 4.83 4.22 7.59
CA GLY A 52 6.16 4.59 7.10
C GLY A 52 7.22 3.50 7.10
N LEU A 53 6.86 2.23 7.34
CA LEU A 53 7.84 1.15 7.44
C LEU A 53 8.69 1.01 6.17
N LEU A 54 8.05 1.02 4.98
CA LEU A 54 8.78 0.93 3.72
C LEU A 54 9.59 2.20 3.45
N ALA A 55 8.95 3.37 3.54
CA ALA A 55 9.61 4.65 3.24
C ALA A 55 10.86 4.86 4.11
N VAL A 56 10.76 4.59 5.41
CA VAL A 56 11.89 4.70 6.35
C VAL A 56 12.97 3.65 6.05
N GLY A 57 12.58 2.42 5.74
CA GLY A 57 13.54 1.36 5.40
C GLY A 57 14.31 1.65 4.13
N LEU A 58 13.66 2.19 3.10
CA LEU A 58 14.32 2.62 1.86
C LEU A 58 15.26 3.81 2.10
N ALA A 59 14.86 4.77 2.94
CA ALA A 59 15.76 5.88 3.32
C ALA A 59 16.98 5.39 4.10
N GLN A 60 16.82 4.41 5.00
CA GLN A 60 17.94 3.75 5.70
C GLN A 60 18.87 3.00 4.73
N ALA A 61 18.34 2.48 3.63
CA ALA A 61 19.11 1.84 2.57
C ALA A 61 19.84 2.85 1.65
N GLY A 62 19.68 4.16 1.87
CA GLY A 62 20.39 5.22 1.16
C GLY A 62 19.63 5.86 -0.01
N PHE A 63 18.38 5.47 -0.26
CA PHE A 63 17.59 6.08 -1.32
C PHE A 63 17.03 7.46 -0.92
N GLN A 64 16.79 8.31 -1.92
CA GLN A 64 16.07 9.57 -1.74
C GLN A 64 14.55 9.29 -1.74
N VAL A 65 13.94 9.29 -0.56
CA VAL A 65 12.54 8.87 -0.40
C VAL A 65 11.65 10.05 -0.07
N ILE A 66 10.53 10.13 -0.77
CA ILE A 66 9.38 10.97 -0.41
C ILE A 66 8.23 10.04 -0.08
N ALA A 67 7.42 10.37 0.93
CA ALA A 67 6.29 9.56 1.32
C ALA A 67 4.99 10.38 1.33
N CYS A 68 3.89 9.79 0.88
CA CYS A 68 2.58 10.39 1.04
C CYS A 68 1.50 9.35 1.35
N ASP A 69 0.44 9.83 1.97
CA ASP A 69 -0.77 9.07 2.27
C ASP A 69 -1.97 10.01 2.28
N ALA A 70 -3.14 9.51 1.95
CA ALA A 70 -4.38 10.29 2.06
C ALA A 70 -4.79 10.54 3.52
N SER A 71 -4.34 9.69 4.44
CA SER A 71 -4.62 9.79 5.88
C SER A 71 -3.61 10.67 6.61
N PRO A 72 -4.02 11.83 7.18
CA PRO A 72 -3.13 12.63 8.00
C PRO A 72 -2.54 11.86 9.19
N ALA A 73 -3.31 10.94 9.78
CA ALA A 73 -2.86 10.12 10.89
C ALA A 73 -1.71 9.17 10.49
N MET A 74 -1.77 8.61 9.26
CA MET A 74 -0.69 7.78 8.71
C MET A 74 0.56 8.62 8.45
N VAL A 75 0.42 9.78 7.82
CA VAL A 75 1.54 10.71 7.59
C VAL A 75 2.22 11.11 8.89
N GLU A 76 1.45 11.43 9.93
CA GLU A 76 2.02 11.74 11.25
C GLU A 76 2.81 10.57 11.85
N ARG A 77 2.33 9.34 11.68
CA ARG A 77 3.06 8.15 12.13
C ARG A 77 4.35 7.92 11.35
N THR A 78 4.32 8.12 10.03
CA THR A 78 5.52 8.07 9.19
C THR A 78 6.56 9.10 9.65
N GLN A 79 6.16 10.35 9.93
CA GLN A 79 7.05 11.37 10.44
C GLN A 79 7.66 11.01 11.80
N ARG A 80 6.84 10.44 12.71
CA ARG A 80 7.34 9.97 14.02
C ARG A 80 8.37 8.86 13.87
N LEU A 81 8.09 7.88 12.99
CA LEU A 81 9.02 6.78 12.72
C LEU A 81 10.32 7.28 12.11
N ALA A 82 10.27 8.16 11.10
CA ALA A 82 11.46 8.74 10.45
C ALA A 82 12.35 9.47 11.47
N ARG A 83 11.74 10.30 12.33
CA ARG A 83 12.48 10.98 13.44
C ARG A 83 13.09 9.97 14.42
N ALA A 84 12.35 8.94 14.81
CA ALA A 84 12.84 7.92 15.75
C ALA A 84 14.01 7.09 15.17
N GLN A 85 14.07 6.97 13.85
CA GLN A 85 15.12 6.26 13.11
C GLN A 85 16.22 7.18 12.60
N ALA A 86 16.17 8.48 12.91
CA ALA A 86 17.14 9.50 12.48
C ALA A 86 17.38 9.53 10.97
N VAL A 87 16.32 9.35 10.17
CA VAL A 87 16.36 9.49 8.71
C VAL A 87 15.45 10.60 8.23
N GLU A 88 15.82 11.21 7.11
CA GLU A 88 15.01 12.22 6.45
C GLU A 88 14.05 11.55 5.45
N VAL A 89 12.75 11.72 5.67
CA VAL A 89 11.70 11.32 4.75
C VAL A 89 10.68 12.46 4.67
N PRO A 90 10.78 13.34 3.67
CA PRO A 90 9.76 14.34 3.41
C PRO A 90 8.40 13.69 3.22
N THR A 91 7.39 14.20 3.92
CA THR A 91 6.04 13.60 3.89
C THR A 91 4.99 14.60 3.47
N ARG A 92 3.92 14.14 2.82
CA ARG A 92 2.74 14.96 2.48
C ARG A 92 1.44 14.18 2.69
N VAL A 93 0.40 14.89 3.11
CA VAL A 93 -0.98 14.39 2.98
C VAL A 93 -1.39 14.63 1.53
N CYS A 94 -1.57 13.55 0.78
CA CYS A 94 -1.82 13.64 -0.66
C CYS A 94 -2.57 12.40 -1.14
N ARG A 95 -3.58 12.59 -1.97
CA ARG A 95 -4.29 11.52 -2.68
C ARG A 95 -3.61 11.28 -4.03
N TRP A 96 -3.82 10.10 -4.61
CA TRP A 96 -3.17 9.74 -5.87
C TRP A 96 -3.55 10.65 -7.06
N ASP A 97 -4.81 11.13 -7.10
CA ASP A 97 -5.28 12.09 -8.12
C ASP A 97 -4.62 13.48 -7.99
N GLN A 98 -4.01 13.79 -6.85
CA GLN A 98 -3.29 15.04 -6.59
C GLN A 98 -1.77 14.94 -6.85
N LEU A 99 -1.25 13.74 -7.14
CA LEU A 99 0.19 13.53 -7.37
C LEU A 99 0.76 14.43 -8.48
N PRO A 100 0.07 14.64 -9.62
CA PRO A 100 0.59 15.50 -10.68
C PRO A 100 0.86 16.95 -10.24
N GLU A 101 0.12 17.43 -9.23
CA GLU A 101 0.19 18.81 -8.73
C GLU A 101 1.30 19.02 -7.70
N GLN A 102 1.95 17.95 -7.22
CA GLN A 102 2.93 18.03 -6.13
C GLN A 102 4.32 18.53 -6.55
N GLY A 103 4.55 18.82 -7.82
CA GLY A 103 5.86 19.22 -8.33
C GLY A 103 6.83 18.05 -8.52
N TRP A 104 6.32 16.82 -8.56
CA TRP A 104 7.09 15.58 -8.81
C TRP A 104 6.93 14.97 -10.20
N PRO A 105 6.18 15.52 -11.19
CA PRO A 105 5.99 14.87 -12.48
C PRO A 105 7.31 14.50 -13.15
N GLY A 106 7.42 13.25 -13.61
CA GLY A 106 8.59 12.72 -14.30
C GLY A 106 9.89 12.68 -13.48
N ARG A 107 9.81 12.65 -12.14
CA ARG A 107 10.98 12.77 -11.27
C ARG A 107 11.33 11.54 -10.45
N CYS A 108 10.41 10.58 -10.34
CA CYS A 108 10.62 9.40 -9.51
C CYS A 108 11.14 8.24 -10.36
N ASP A 109 12.25 7.64 -9.94
CA ASP A 109 12.79 6.43 -10.56
C ASP A 109 11.98 5.19 -10.15
N ALA A 110 11.33 5.24 -8.98
CA ALA A 110 10.36 4.24 -8.55
C ALA A 110 9.19 4.87 -7.77
N VAL A 111 8.00 4.28 -7.94
CA VAL A 111 6.80 4.59 -7.16
C VAL A 111 6.29 3.31 -6.54
N PHE A 112 6.05 3.32 -5.23
CA PHE A 112 5.50 2.19 -4.49
C PHE A 112 4.07 2.51 -4.04
N CYS A 113 3.14 1.63 -4.37
CA CYS A 113 1.78 1.60 -3.85
C CYS A 113 1.52 0.20 -3.29
N VAL A 114 1.92 -0.01 -2.05
CA VAL A 114 1.97 -1.33 -1.42
C VAL A 114 0.95 -1.48 -0.29
N GLY A 115 0.87 -2.65 0.30
CA GLY A 115 -0.09 -2.91 1.39
C GLY A 115 -1.54 -3.06 0.90
N ASN A 116 -1.77 -3.41 -0.36
CA ASN A 116 -3.11 -3.55 -0.94
C ASN A 116 -3.87 -2.21 -1.06
N SER A 117 -3.16 -1.09 -1.10
CA SER A 117 -3.74 0.26 -1.02
C SER A 117 -4.60 0.59 -2.23
N LEU A 118 -4.24 0.12 -3.44
CA LEU A 118 -4.97 0.43 -4.67
C LEU A 118 -6.45 0.00 -4.63
N ALA A 119 -6.79 -0.99 -3.82
CA ALA A 119 -8.17 -1.45 -3.63
C ALA A 119 -9.09 -0.41 -2.94
N HIS A 120 -8.53 0.66 -2.37
CA HIS A 120 -9.31 1.80 -1.85
C HIS A 120 -9.72 2.82 -2.93
N ALA A 121 -9.21 2.69 -4.16
CA ALA A 121 -9.64 3.51 -5.28
C ALA A 121 -11.08 3.13 -5.70
N THR A 122 -11.96 4.13 -5.79
CA THR A 122 -13.40 3.93 -6.02
C THR A 122 -13.67 3.42 -7.44
N GLY A 123 -13.94 2.14 -7.58
CA GLY A 123 -14.26 1.51 -8.86
C GLY A 123 -13.12 1.55 -9.87
N ARG A 124 -13.43 1.18 -11.11
CA ARG A 124 -12.45 1.14 -12.20
C ARG A 124 -11.90 2.52 -12.57
N ASP A 125 -12.77 3.53 -12.63
CA ASP A 125 -12.36 4.89 -13.01
C ASP A 125 -11.45 5.50 -11.94
N GLY A 126 -11.78 5.34 -10.66
CA GLY A 126 -10.92 5.79 -9.56
C GLY A 126 -9.58 5.05 -9.57
N ARG A 127 -9.55 3.76 -9.89
CA ARG A 127 -8.32 2.98 -10.00
C ARG A 127 -7.44 3.47 -11.16
N ARG A 128 -8.04 3.74 -12.33
CA ARG A 128 -7.33 4.32 -13.48
C ARG A 128 -6.80 5.72 -13.18
N ALA A 129 -7.60 6.56 -12.52
CA ALA A 129 -7.15 7.88 -12.10
C ALA A 129 -5.96 7.80 -11.13
N ALA A 130 -5.99 6.87 -10.16
CA ALA A 130 -4.87 6.61 -9.25
C ALA A 130 -3.62 6.16 -10.00
N LEU A 131 -3.73 5.19 -10.92
CA LEU A 131 -2.63 4.70 -11.73
C LEU A 131 -2.06 5.79 -12.65
N SER A 132 -2.91 6.63 -13.26
CA SER A 132 -2.48 7.79 -14.05
C SER A 132 -1.70 8.80 -13.22
N GLY A 133 -2.16 9.07 -11.99
CA GLY A 133 -1.43 9.93 -11.04
C GLY A 133 -0.05 9.36 -10.71
N MET A 134 0.06 8.07 -10.42
CA MET A 134 1.33 7.39 -10.17
C MET A 134 2.24 7.41 -11.41
N ALA A 135 1.69 7.12 -12.60
CA ALA A 135 2.44 7.14 -13.86
C ALA A 135 3.00 8.53 -14.16
N SER A 136 2.26 9.60 -13.84
CA SER A 136 2.68 10.98 -14.12
C SER A 136 3.94 11.42 -13.38
N VAL A 137 4.19 10.87 -12.20
CA VAL A 137 5.36 11.21 -11.37
C VAL A 137 6.58 10.33 -11.67
N LEU A 138 6.41 9.20 -12.37
CA LEU A 138 7.52 8.37 -12.82
C LEU A 138 8.37 9.08 -13.88
N ALA A 139 9.67 8.96 -13.76
CA ALA A 139 10.59 9.26 -14.85
C ALA A 139 10.41 8.29 -16.02
N ASP A 140 10.93 8.63 -17.20
CA ASP A 140 11.02 7.69 -18.31
C ASP A 140 11.89 6.49 -17.90
N GLY A 141 11.38 5.27 -18.07
CA GLY A 141 12.01 4.05 -17.58
C GLY A 141 11.78 3.79 -16.08
N GLY A 142 11.09 4.68 -15.38
CA GLY A 142 10.78 4.52 -13.95
C GLY A 142 9.78 3.39 -13.70
N VAL A 143 9.86 2.78 -12.52
CA VAL A 143 9.13 1.56 -12.16
C VAL A 143 8.03 1.83 -11.13
N LEU A 144 6.80 1.38 -11.43
CA LEU A 144 5.71 1.29 -10.47
C LEU A 144 5.71 -0.10 -9.82
N VAL A 145 5.65 -0.16 -8.51
CA VAL A 145 5.53 -1.39 -7.71
C VAL A 145 4.19 -1.38 -6.98
N LEU A 146 3.38 -2.38 -7.26
CA LEU A 146 2.07 -2.57 -6.64
C LEU A 146 2.04 -3.89 -5.87
N THR A 147 1.42 -3.89 -4.70
CA THR A 147 1.02 -5.14 -4.05
C THR A 147 -0.50 -5.19 -3.91
N SER A 148 -1.07 -6.36 -4.13
CA SER A 148 -2.50 -6.60 -4.01
C SER A 148 -2.78 -7.94 -3.33
N ARG A 149 -3.87 -7.98 -2.57
CA ARG A 149 -4.49 -9.26 -2.19
C ARG A 149 -5.05 -9.93 -3.44
N ASN A 150 -5.12 -11.26 -3.39
CA ASN A 150 -5.83 -12.02 -4.42
C ASN A 150 -7.35 -11.91 -4.18
N TRP A 151 -7.95 -10.92 -4.82
CA TRP A 151 -9.38 -10.63 -4.66
C TRP A 151 -10.28 -11.71 -5.22
N GLU A 152 -9.81 -12.49 -6.21
CA GLU A 152 -10.53 -13.64 -6.73
C GLU A 152 -10.73 -14.69 -5.63
N GLN A 153 -9.70 -14.96 -4.82
CA GLN A 153 -9.81 -15.88 -3.67
C GLN A 153 -10.69 -15.31 -2.56
N ILE A 154 -10.53 -14.04 -2.22
CA ILE A 154 -11.33 -13.40 -1.17
C ILE A 154 -12.82 -13.45 -1.52
N ARG A 155 -13.15 -13.18 -2.77
CA ARG A 155 -14.54 -13.23 -3.26
C ARG A 155 -15.08 -14.65 -3.34
N ALA A 156 -14.27 -15.60 -3.78
CA ALA A 156 -14.67 -17.02 -3.83
C ALA A 156 -15.01 -17.57 -2.43
N ALA A 157 -14.34 -17.08 -1.39
CA ALA A 157 -14.63 -17.44 -0.01
C ALA A 157 -15.88 -16.74 0.55
N GLY A 158 -16.41 -15.70 -0.11
CA GLY A 158 -17.65 -15.03 0.25
C GLY A 158 -17.57 -14.19 1.54
N SER A 159 -18.74 -13.72 1.97
CA SER A 159 -18.89 -12.97 3.23
C SER A 159 -18.62 -13.88 4.42
N ARG A 160 -17.76 -13.45 5.32
CA ARG A 160 -17.30 -14.27 6.44
C ARG A 160 -16.64 -13.45 7.53
N LEU A 161 -16.42 -14.13 8.65
CA LEU A 161 -15.57 -13.66 9.72
C LEU A 161 -14.25 -14.45 9.69
N ASP A 162 -13.13 -13.73 9.53
CA ASP A 162 -11.78 -14.29 9.64
C ASP A 162 -11.17 -13.82 10.96
N VAL A 163 -10.81 -14.75 11.82
CA VAL A 163 -10.01 -14.48 13.01
C VAL A 163 -8.63 -15.08 12.74
N TRP A 164 -7.57 -14.31 13.00
CA TRP A 164 -6.24 -14.89 12.89
C TRP A 164 -6.10 -16.07 13.84
N ASP A 165 -5.57 -17.15 13.35
CA ASP A 165 -5.47 -18.44 14.05
C ASP A 165 -4.48 -18.43 15.23
N ARG A 166 -3.77 -17.34 15.41
CA ARG A 166 -2.81 -17.09 16.49
C ARG A 166 -2.96 -15.69 17.05
N LEU A 167 -2.56 -15.55 18.32
CA LEU A 167 -2.38 -14.23 18.91
C LEU A 167 -1.19 -13.51 18.26
N VAL A 168 -1.37 -12.23 17.99
CA VAL A 168 -0.29 -11.39 17.46
C VAL A 168 0.45 -10.77 18.64
N GLU A 169 1.77 -10.88 18.62
CA GLU A 169 2.62 -10.29 19.66
C GLU A 169 3.43 -9.13 19.10
N ARG A 170 3.41 -7.98 19.78
CA ARG A 170 4.18 -6.77 19.43
C ARG A 170 4.64 -6.06 20.71
N ALA A 171 5.95 -5.83 20.83
CA ALA A 171 6.55 -5.12 21.96
C ALA A 171 6.05 -5.65 23.34
N GLY A 172 5.97 -6.97 23.52
CA GLY A 172 5.53 -7.60 24.75
C GLY A 172 4.03 -7.48 25.05
N ARG A 173 3.24 -7.04 24.09
CA ARG A 173 1.76 -7.04 24.19
C ARG A 173 1.19 -8.03 23.19
N THR A 174 -0.03 -8.47 23.46
CA THR A 174 -0.75 -9.46 22.65
C THR A 174 -2.04 -8.84 22.11
N ALA A 175 -2.40 -9.22 20.88
CA ALA A 175 -3.68 -8.79 20.28
C ALA A 175 -4.37 -9.92 19.52
N ILE A 176 -5.69 -9.79 19.42
CA ILE A 176 -6.56 -10.56 18.52
C ILE A 176 -6.91 -9.66 17.34
N VAL A 177 -6.78 -10.20 16.13
CA VAL A 177 -7.16 -9.49 14.89
C VAL A 177 -8.31 -10.23 14.23
N VAL A 178 -9.35 -9.47 13.89
CA VAL A 178 -10.58 -9.98 13.28
C VAL A 178 -10.90 -9.17 12.04
N TYR A 179 -11.25 -9.85 10.95
CA TYR A 179 -11.78 -9.28 9.73
C TYR A 179 -13.21 -9.76 9.51
N SER A 180 -14.16 -8.85 9.37
CA SER A 180 -15.53 -9.14 8.95
C SER A 180 -15.72 -8.69 7.50
N TRP A 181 -15.82 -9.63 6.59
CA TRP A 181 -15.94 -9.38 5.16
C TRP A 181 -17.41 -9.34 4.74
N GLN A 182 -17.80 -8.28 4.05
CA GLN A 182 -19.09 -8.16 3.38
C GLN A 182 -18.82 -8.11 1.88
N ILE A 183 -19.06 -9.26 1.23
CA ILE A 183 -18.76 -9.49 -0.19
C ILE A 183 -20.06 -9.53 -0.98
N PRO A 184 -20.42 -8.48 -1.72
CA PRO A 184 -21.60 -8.49 -2.59
C PRO A 184 -21.39 -9.39 -3.81
N PRO A 185 -22.47 -9.85 -4.47
CA PRO A 185 -22.38 -10.74 -5.63
C PRO A 185 -21.61 -10.11 -6.82
N ALA A 186 -21.81 -8.81 -7.08
CA ALA A 186 -21.21 -8.14 -8.21
C ALA A 186 -19.76 -7.68 -7.94
N TRP A 187 -18.87 -7.77 -8.95
CA TRP A 187 -17.48 -7.32 -8.85
C TRP A 187 -17.33 -5.80 -8.75
N GLU A 188 -18.08 -5.08 -9.55
CA GLU A 188 -17.95 -3.62 -9.69
C GLU A 188 -18.73 -2.84 -8.62
N THR A 189 -18.96 -3.45 -7.47
CA THR A 189 -19.63 -2.82 -6.34
C THR A 189 -18.68 -2.66 -5.17
N GLU A 190 -19.00 -1.72 -4.31
CA GLU A 190 -18.27 -1.54 -3.05
C GLU A 190 -18.38 -2.80 -2.20
N HIS A 191 -17.23 -3.29 -1.76
CA HIS A 191 -17.10 -4.31 -0.73
C HIS A 191 -16.74 -3.63 0.57
N GLN A 192 -17.10 -4.24 1.69
CA GLN A 192 -16.73 -3.71 3.00
C GLN A 192 -15.95 -4.75 3.77
N VAL A 193 -14.94 -4.27 4.48
CA VAL A 193 -14.25 -5.04 5.52
C VAL A 193 -14.25 -4.24 6.81
N GLU A 194 -14.75 -4.84 7.87
CA GLU A 194 -14.60 -4.30 9.22
C GLU A 194 -13.41 -5.00 9.88
N ILE A 195 -12.43 -4.23 10.31
CA ILE A 195 -11.21 -4.72 10.94
C ILE A 195 -11.24 -4.32 12.39
N SER A 196 -11.10 -5.31 13.27
CA SER A 196 -10.99 -5.10 14.71
C SER A 196 -9.65 -5.63 15.22
N VAL A 197 -8.94 -4.79 15.95
CA VAL A 197 -7.73 -5.15 16.69
C VAL A 197 -8.03 -5.00 18.17
N ALA A 198 -8.05 -6.11 18.89
CA ALA A 198 -8.27 -6.14 20.35
C ALA A 198 -6.96 -6.43 21.06
N VAL A 199 -6.37 -5.40 21.67
CA VAL A 199 -5.08 -5.50 22.39
C VAL A 199 -5.34 -5.81 23.86
N LEU A 200 -4.67 -6.85 24.38
CA LEU A 200 -4.72 -7.18 25.79
C LEU A 200 -3.96 -6.12 26.60
N GLN A 201 -4.64 -5.52 27.53
CA GLN A 201 -4.10 -4.54 28.47
C GLN A 201 -3.79 -5.19 29.82
N GLN A 202 -3.08 -4.49 30.69
CA GLN A 202 -2.84 -4.95 32.06
C GLN A 202 -4.18 -5.19 32.78
N GLY A 203 -4.29 -6.30 33.53
CA GLY A 203 -5.50 -6.69 34.25
C GLY A 203 -6.56 -7.37 33.40
N ASP A 204 -6.15 -8.11 32.35
CA ASP A 204 -6.98 -8.98 31.49
C ASP A 204 -8.13 -8.23 30.76
N ARG A 205 -7.94 -6.95 30.50
CA ARG A 205 -8.89 -6.15 29.71
C ARG A 205 -8.49 -6.11 28.25
N LEU A 206 -9.44 -6.33 27.35
CA LEU A 206 -9.28 -6.13 25.92
C LEU A 206 -9.70 -4.70 25.55
N GLN A 207 -8.78 -3.98 24.91
CA GLN A 207 -9.09 -2.70 24.30
C GLN A 207 -9.19 -2.91 22.78
N ALA A 208 -10.41 -2.80 22.24
CA ALA A 208 -10.65 -2.97 20.82
C ALA A 208 -10.65 -1.63 20.08
N THR A 209 -10.02 -1.63 18.92
CA THR A 209 -10.12 -0.56 17.91
C THR A 209 -10.70 -1.19 16.66
N THR A 210 -11.80 -0.61 16.17
CA THR A 210 -12.52 -1.12 15.00
C THR A 210 -12.70 -0.01 13.97
N GLU A 211 -12.56 -0.36 12.70
CA GLU A 211 -12.84 0.54 11.58
C GLU A 211 -13.42 -0.25 10.41
N ARG A 212 -14.42 0.32 9.75
CA ARG A 212 -15.00 -0.21 8.52
C ARG A 212 -14.33 0.48 7.33
N LEU A 213 -13.82 -0.32 6.40
CA LEU A 213 -13.13 0.14 5.21
C LEU A 213 -13.94 -0.23 3.97
N SER A 214 -14.06 0.71 3.06
CA SER A 214 -14.59 0.50 1.72
C SER A 214 -13.49 -0.01 0.82
N ILE A 215 -13.77 -1.10 0.10
CA ILE A 215 -12.85 -1.77 -0.79
C ILE A 215 -13.53 -1.94 -2.16
N TRP A 216 -12.78 -1.66 -3.21
CA TRP A 216 -13.18 -1.84 -4.60
C TRP A 216 -12.25 -2.88 -5.25
N PRO A 217 -12.55 -4.17 -5.08
CA PRO A 217 -11.69 -5.24 -5.58
C PRO A 217 -11.68 -5.27 -7.11
N PHE A 218 -10.64 -5.89 -7.63
CA PHE A 218 -10.39 -6.07 -9.06
C PHE A 218 -9.71 -7.41 -9.29
N THR A 219 -9.88 -7.98 -10.46
CA THR A 219 -9.13 -9.18 -10.85
C THR A 219 -7.71 -8.80 -11.25
N HIS A 220 -6.81 -9.79 -11.29
CA HIS A 220 -5.46 -9.58 -11.83
C HIS A 220 -5.51 -9.11 -13.30
N ASN A 221 -6.48 -9.60 -14.08
CA ASN A 221 -6.66 -9.15 -15.46
C ASN A 221 -7.14 -7.69 -15.53
N ASP A 222 -8.10 -7.28 -14.68
CA ASP A 222 -8.51 -5.87 -14.61
C ASP A 222 -7.32 -4.95 -14.30
N LEU A 223 -6.46 -5.35 -13.37
CA LEU A 223 -5.26 -4.58 -13.04
C LEU A 223 -4.31 -4.44 -14.24
N ARG A 224 -4.09 -5.52 -14.99
CA ARG A 224 -3.26 -5.51 -16.20
C ARG A 224 -3.82 -4.57 -17.28
N ASP A 225 -5.13 -4.65 -17.51
CA ASP A 225 -5.82 -3.80 -18.49
C ASP A 225 -5.73 -2.33 -18.08
N ASP A 226 -5.90 -2.03 -16.79
CA ASP A 226 -5.86 -0.66 -16.29
C ASP A 226 -4.45 -0.07 -16.30
N LEU A 227 -3.41 -0.86 -15.99
CA LEU A 227 -2.00 -0.46 -16.16
C LEU A 227 -1.70 -0.12 -17.62
N THR A 228 -2.11 -0.99 -18.55
CA THR A 228 -1.93 -0.76 -20.00
C THR A 228 -2.67 0.50 -20.46
N ALA A 229 -3.92 0.68 -20.01
CA ALA A 229 -4.73 1.84 -20.37
C ALA A 229 -4.16 3.16 -19.84
N THR A 230 -3.32 3.12 -18.80
CA THR A 230 -2.62 4.30 -18.25
C THR A 230 -1.21 4.49 -18.81
N GLY A 231 -0.85 3.74 -19.86
CA GLY A 231 0.43 3.88 -20.56
C GLY A 231 1.60 3.17 -19.87
N LEU A 232 1.34 2.33 -18.86
CA LEU A 232 2.35 1.56 -18.16
C LEU A 232 2.53 0.17 -18.80
N ARG A 233 3.76 -0.27 -18.95
CA ARG A 233 4.12 -1.59 -19.46
C ARG A 233 4.46 -2.51 -18.29
N ILE A 234 3.72 -3.61 -18.13
CA ILE A 234 3.99 -4.60 -17.08
C ILE A 234 5.32 -5.30 -17.38
N THR A 235 6.20 -5.33 -16.39
CA THR A 235 7.53 -5.96 -16.45
C THR A 235 7.63 -7.21 -15.61
N GLY A 236 6.73 -7.39 -14.63
CA GLY A 236 6.69 -8.59 -13.81
C GLY A 236 5.38 -8.73 -13.03
N SER A 237 5.05 -9.97 -12.68
CA SER A 237 3.95 -10.28 -11.77
C SER A 237 4.25 -11.59 -11.04
N THR A 238 4.01 -11.62 -9.74
CA THR A 238 4.05 -12.85 -8.94
C THR A 238 2.67 -13.48 -8.77
N TYR A 239 1.66 -13.01 -9.52
CA TYR A 239 0.31 -13.54 -9.41
C TYR A 239 0.28 -15.05 -9.62
N ASN A 240 -0.35 -15.72 -8.66
CA ASN A 240 -0.69 -17.13 -8.72
C ASN A 240 -2.09 -17.32 -8.11
N PRO A 241 -3.00 -18.02 -8.79
CA PRO A 241 -4.37 -18.22 -8.28
C PRO A 241 -4.45 -18.85 -6.89
N THR A 242 -3.42 -19.56 -6.45
CA THR A 242 -3.38 -20.23 -5.13
C THR A 242 -2.75 -19.37 -4.02
N GLN A 243 -2.15 -18.25 -4.36
CA GLN A 243 -1.54 -17.34 -3.38
C GLN A 243 -2.52 -16.26 -2.93
N THR A 244 -2.40 -15.83 -1.67
CA THR A 244 -3.30 -14.85 -1.06
C THR A 244 -2.99 -13.40 -1.45
N ALA A 245 -1.79 -13.13 -1.96
CA ALA A 245 -1.34 -11.82 -2.38
C ALA A 245 -0.29 -11.94 -3.50
N TYR A 246 -0.06 -10.86 -4.22
CA TYR A 246 0.91 -10.79 -5.30
C TYR A 246 1.51 -9.39 -5.44
N VAL A 247 2.65 -9.33 -6.13
CA VAL A 247 3.33 -8.10 -6.53
C VAL A 247 3.21 -7.95 -8.05
N VAL A 248 2.98 -6.73 -8.52
CA VAL A 248 3.09 -6.37 -9.94
C VAL A 248 4.09 -5.24 -10.08
N THR A 249 4.98 -5.37 -11.05
CA THR A 249 5.87 -4.29 -11.48
C THR A 249 5.48 -3.84 -12.88
N ALA A 250 5.47 -2.52 -13.09
CA ALA A 250 5.20 -1.93 -14.38
C ALA A 250 6.14 -0.73 -14.59
N GLU A 251 6.49 -0.46 -15.82
CA GLU A 251 7.45 0.58 -16.21
C GLU A 251 6.74 1.65 -17.02
N ARG A 252 7.10 2.90 -16.82
CA ARG A 252 6.78 3.97 -17.74
C ARG A 252 7.71 3.89 -18.96
N PRO A 253 7.21 3.57 -20.16
CA PRO A 253 8.04 3.55 -21.35
C PRO A 253 8.72 4.90 -21.58
N ALA A 254 9.97 4.88 -22.03
CA ALA A 254 10.64 6.10 -22.45
C ALA A 254 9.88 6.74 -23.64
N THR A 255 9.72 8.04 -23.59
CA THR A 255 9.17 8.78 -24.74
C THR A 255 10.15 8.66 -25.90
N PRO A 256 9.73 8.18 -27.10
CA PRO A 256 10.63 8.15 -28.25
C PRO A 256 11.20 9.54 -28.51
N LEU A 257 12.53 9.63 -28.65
CA LEU A 257 13.16 10.86 -29.11
C LEU A 257 12.59 11.17 -30.51
N THR A 258 11.76 12.19 -30.61
CA THR A 258 11.39 12.75 -31.91
C THR A 258 12.62 13.41 -32.52
N ASN A 259 13.21 12.73 -33.51
CA ASN A 259 14.28 13.28 -34.35
C ASN A 259 13.76 14.47 -35.19
#